data_3f1f142a72b9f89064b77c7202a76cd8
#
_entry.id   3f1f142a72b9f89064b77c7202a76cd8
#
_cell.length_a   1.000
_cell.length_b   1.000
_cell.length_c   1.000
_cell.angle_alpha   90.00
_cell.angle_beta   90.00
_cell.angle_gamma   90.00
#
_symmetry.space_group_name_H-M   'P 1'
#
loop_
_entity.id
_entity.type
_entity.pdbx_description
1 polymer ?
#
loop_
_entity_poly.entity_id
_entity_poly.type
_entity_poly.pdbx_seq_one_letter_code
_entity_poly.pdbx_strand_id
1 'polypeptide(L)'
;MRVWTKLLATTAIAAVTGAGAAQAEMKGASLTYVGSWSGLVLFKQFEQPFWSKTLPEASGGKVKVEVSTFDQMGLKGAEVYRILAKNVFDIGATVADYTVADAPEVEGLDIPMLAQDPKTAKAVAMAYKPVLDESFGKRFDAKVLAVVPYPAQMLFCNKDIKGLADIKGLKVRSSGGSAAEFLAAAGAEAVTMAFSEVPGALQRGVIDGAVTGSLSGYSSGWHEVSKVLYPMPM
;
A
#
# COMPACT_ATOMS: atom_id res chain seq x y z
N MET A 1 -83.56 20.95 29.92
CA MET A 1 -82.81 19.76 30.35
C MET A 1 -81.67 19.52 29.41
N ARG A 2 -80.45 19.81 29.84
CA ARG A 2 -79.18 19.64 29.01
C ARG A 2 -78.47 18.38 29.47
N VAL A 3 -78.33 17.42 28.59
CA VAL A 3 -77.54 16.18 28.81
C VAL A 3 -76.11 16.45 28.31
N TRP A 4 -75.16 16.33 29.21
CA TRP A 4 -73.74 16.42 28.90
C TRP A 4 -73.16 15.04 28.57
N THR A 5 -72.80 14.84 27.34
CA THR A 5 -72.11 13.63 26.90
C THR A 5 -70.59 13.86 27.10
N LYS A 6 -69.99 13.07 27.98
CA LYS A 6 -68.52 13.08 28.20
C LYS A 6 -67.87 12.25 27.09
N LEU A 7 -67.04 12.87 26.25
CA LEU A 7 -66.11 12.16 25.36
C LEU A 7 -64.90 11.72 26.18
N LEU A 8 -64.71 10.39 26.23
CA LEU A 8 -63.48 9.78 26.70
C LEU A 8 -62.50 9.70 25.51
N ALA A 9 -61.42 10.55 25.57
CA ALA A 9 -60.31 10.44 24.62
C ALA A 9 -59.38 9.32 25.05
N THR A 10 -59.38 8.25 24.28
CA THR A 10 -58.46 7.13 24.45
C THR A 10 -57.14 7.47 23.72
N THR A 11 -56.10 7.82 24.49
CA THR A 11 -54.76 8.05 23.95
C THR A 11 -54.15 6.69 23.62
N ALA A 12 -54.02 6.36 22.35
CA ALA A 12 -53.27 5.21 21.88
C ALA A 12 -51.79 5.53 21.94
N ILE A 13 -51.08 4.95 22.89
CA ILE A 13 -49.59 4.97 22.93
C ILE A 13 -49.11 4.00 21.87
N ALA A 14 -48.65 4.54 20.75
CA ALA A 14 -47.93 3.75 19.74
C ALA A 14 -46.56 3.39 20.32
N ALA A 15 -46.37 2.15 20.70
CA ALA A 15 -45.08 1.59 21.03
C ALA A 15 -44.24 1.54 19.73
N VAL A 16 -43.32 2.47 19.59
CA VAL A 16 -42.28 2.40 18.57
C VAL A 16 -41.31 1.29 19.02
N THR A 17 -41.57 0.08 18.55
CA THR A 17 -40.58 -1.00 18.61
C THR A 17 -39.44 -0.59 17.71
N GLY A 18 -38.32 -0.17 18.33
CA GLY A 18 -37.10 0.09 17.64
C GLY A 18 -36.71 -1.12 16.81
N ALA A 19 -36.69 -0.95 15.50
CA ALA A 19 -36.08 -1.91 14.60
C ALA A 19 -34.61 -1.92 14.95
N GLY A 20 -34.18 -2.83 15.83
CA GLY A 20 -32.77 -3.14 16.01
C GLY A 20 -32.20 -3.49 14.64
N ALA A 21 -31.30 -2.68 14.17
CA ALA A 21 -30.52 -3.04 12.99
C ALA A 21 -29.99 -4.45 13.23
N ALA A 22 -30.46 -5.41 12.47
CA ALA A 22 -29.94 -6.77 12.51
C ALA A 22 -28.47 -6.65 12.07
N GLN A 23 -27.60 -6.54 13.03
CA GLN A 23 -26.16 -6.61 12.82
C GLN A 23 -25.92 -8.04 12.34
N ALA A 24 -25.64 -8.17 11.04
CA ALA A 24 -25.32 -9.49 10.48
C ALA A 24 -24.20 -10.09 11.34
N GLU A 25 -24.50 -11.21 11.97
CA GLU A 25 -23.56 -11.84 12.87
C GLU A 25 -22.35 -12.28 12.07
N MET A 26 -21.18 -11.64 12.33
CA MET A 26 -19.95 -11.98 11.65
C MET A 26 -19.57 -13.43 11.96
N LYS A 27 -19.47 -14.25 10.92
CA LYS A 27 -18.97 -15.62 11.05
C LYS A 27 -17.48 -15.57 11.43
N GLY A 28 -17.02 -16.51 12.26
CA GLY A 28 -15.61 -16.66 12.57
C GLY A 28 -14.81 -16.99 11.29
N ALA A 29 -13.61 -16.42 11.19
CA ALA A 29 -12.68 -16.68 10.10
C ALA A 29 -11.25 -16.81 10.63
N SER A 30 -10.50 -17.72 10.02
CA SER A 30 -9.03 -17.77 10.17
C SER A 30 -8.46 -17.41 8.82
N LEU A 31 -7.63 -16.37 8.79
CA LEU A 31 -7.05 -15.79 7.58
C LEU A 31 -5.54 -15.81 7.67
N THR A 32 -4.89 -15.86 6.53
CA THR A 32 -3.44 -15.70 6.37
C THR A 32 -3.16 -14.38 5.66
N TYR A 33 -2.28 -13.56 6.24
CA TYR A 33 -1.85 -12.29 5.68
C TYR A 33 -0.36 -12.30 5.36
N VAL A 34 -0.01 -11.95 4.14
CA VAL A 34 1.36 -11.75 3.69
C VAL A 34 1.58 -10.26 3.46
N GLY A 35 2.32 -9.63 4.38
CA GLY A 35 2.61 -8.21 4.40
C GLY A 35 3.84 -7.81 3.61
N SER A 36 4.17 -6.52 3.72
CA SER A 36 5.35 -5.90 3.14
C SER A 36 6.66 -6.40 3.80
N TRP A 37 7.78 -5.73 3.56
CA TRP A 37 9.07 -6.14 4.15
C TRP A 37 9.05 -6.10 5.68
N SER A 38 9.47 -7.18 6.31
CA SER A 38 9.53 -7.35 7.77
C SER A 38 10.37 -6.27 8.48
N GLY A 39 11.37 -5.72 7.79
CA GLY A 39 12.26 -4.67 8.29
C GLY A 39 11.64 -3.28 8.31
N LEU A 40 10.60 -3.01 7.52
CA LEU A 40 10.06 -1.67 7.34
C LEU A 40 9.15 -1.23 8.49
N VAL A 41 9.13 0.09 8.72
CA VAL A 41 8.23 0.75 9.68
C VAL A 41 6.77 0.48 9.33
N LEU A 42 6.41 0.46 8.04
CA LEU A 42 5.05 0.15 7.58
C LEU A 42 4.57 -1.18 8.15
N PHE A 43 5.37 -2.23 8.02
CA PHE A 43 5.00 -3.54 8.57
C PHE A 43 4.96 -3.52 10.10
N LYS A 44 6.06 -3.10 10.74
CA LYS A 44 6.22 -3.20 12.20
C LYS A 44 5.21 -2.38 13.00
N GLN A 45 4.89 -1.18 12.52
CA GLN A 45 4.04 -0.24 13.27
C GLN A 45 2.58 -0.22 12.83
N PHE A 46 2.26 -0.71 11.63
CA PHE A 46 0.91 -0.62 11.09
C PHE A 46 0.35 -1.97 10.65
N GLU A 47 0.99 -2.68 9.73
CA GLU A 47 0.44 -3.93 9.20
C GLU A 47 0.36 -5.01 10.29
N GLN A 48 1.47 -5.34 10.91
CA GLN A 48 1.53 -6.40 11.93
C GLN A 48 0.58 -6.13 13.11
N PRO A 49 0.57 -4.94 13.77
CA PRO A 49 -0.36 -4.69 14.87
C PRO A 49 -1.83 -4.69 14.44
N PHE A 50 -2.13 -4.21 13.24
CA PHE A 50 -3.51 -4.20 12.73
C PHE A 50 -4.03 -5.63 12.55
N TRP A 51 -3.30 -6.46 11.83
CA TRP A 51 -3.74 -7.81 11.49
C TRP A 51 -3.69 -8.78 12.67
N SER A 52 -2.64 -8.68 13.52
CA SER A 52 -2.45 -9.62 14.64
C SER A 52 -3.22 -9.25 15.93
N LYS A 53 -3.63 -7.98 16.08
CA LYS A 53 -4.27 -7.48 17.30
C LYS A 53 -5.54 -6.70 17.03
N THR A 54 -5.45 -5.59 16.29
CA THR A 54 -6.59 -4.65 16.15
C THR A 54 -7.81 -5.31 15.50
N LEU A 55 -7.63 -6.04 14.41
CA LEU A 55 -8.74 -6.73 13.72
C LEU A 55 -9.31 -7.89 14.56
N PRO A 56 -8.52 -8.77 15.17
CA PRO A 56 -9.03 -9.76 16.12
C PRO A 56 -9.84 -9.14 17.25
N GLU A 57 -9.34 -8.10 17.91
CA GLU A 57 -10.05 -7.41 18.99
C GLU A 57 -11.35 -6.75 18.50
N ALA A 58 -11.32 -6.03 17.37
CA ALA A 58 -12.48 -5.36 16.78
C ALA A 58 -13.57 -6.36 16.34
N SER A 59 -13.17 -7.58 15.98
CA SER A 59 -14.10 -8.66 15.61
C SER A 59 -14.68 -9.44 16.81
N GLY A 60 -14.29 -9.06 18.04
CA GLY A 60 -14.63 -9.82 19.25
C GLY A 60 -14.01 -11.22 19.27
N GLY A 61 -12.83 -11.38 18.68
CA GLY A 61 -12.10 -12.65 18.59
C GLY A 61 -12.60 -13.60 17.50
N LYS A 62 -13.57 -13.17 16.69
CA LYS A 62 -14.15 -13.98 15.60
C LYS A 62 -13.22 -14.11 14.40
N VAL A 63 -12.39 -13.10 14.13
CA VAL A 63 -11.38 -13.15 13.07
C VAL A 63 -10.00 -13.38 13.69
N LYS A 64 -9.31 -14.40 13.23
CA LYS A 64 -7.91 -14.69 13.57
C LYS A 64 -7.08 -14.53 12.32
N VAL A 65 -5.87 -13.96 12.45
CA VAL A 65 -4.99 -13.75 11.31
C VAL A 65 -3.60 -14.25 11.64
N GLU A 66 -3.11 -15.16 10.82
CA GLU A 66 -1.70 -15.53 10.81
C GLU A 66 -0.96 -14.52 9.92
N VAL A 67 0.09 -13.89 10.47
CA VAL A 67 0.80 -12.78 9.84
C VAL A 67 2.21 -13.19 9.49
N SER A 68 2.56 -13.05 8.22
CA SER A 68 3.93 -13.20 7.70
C SER A 68 4.25 -12.05 6.73
N THR A 69 5.43 -12.04 6.16
CA THR A 69 5.83 -11.06 5.14
C THR A 69 6.39 -11.77 3.91
N PHE A 70 6.30 -11.12 2.75
CA PHE A 70 6.76 -11.77 1.54
C PHE A 70 8.28 -12.03 1.54
N ASP A 71 9.09 -11.18 2.19
CA ASP A 71 10.54 -11.39 2.33
C ASP A 71 10.87 -12.61 3.23
N GLN A 72 10.10 -12.84 4.31
CA GLN A 72 10.21 -14.05 5.13
C GLN A 72 9.84 -15.31 4.35
N MET A 73 8.97 -15.20 3.35
CA MET A 73 8.64 -16.29 2.42
C MET A 73 9.67 -16.46 1.29
N GLY A 74 10.72 -15.65 1.24
CA GLY A 74 11.73 -15.67 0.19
C GLY A 74 11.27 -15.03 -1.14
N LEU A 75 10.18 -14.27 -1.14
CA LEU A 75 9.63 -13.56 -2.30
C LEU A 75 10.25 -12.17 -2.43
N LYS A 76 10.25 -11.62 -3.64
CA LYS A 76 10.75 -10.26 -3.94
C LYS A 76 9.64 -9.22 -4.11
N GLY A 77 8.38 -9.63 -3.98
CA GLY A 77 7.19 -8.79 -4.05
C GLY A 77 6.40 -8.89 -5.34
N ALA A 78 7.04 -9.07 -6.49
CA ALA A 78 6.34 -9.19 -7.78
C ALA A 78 5.45 -10.44 -7.89
N GLU A 79 5.75 -11.47 -7.12
CA GLU A 79 5.05 -12.76 -7.13
C GLU A 79 3.80 -12.78 -6.23
N VAL A 80 3.66 -11.81 -5.33
CA VAL A 80 2.65 -11.84 -4.24
C VAL A 80 1.25 -12.08 -4.78
N TYR A 81 0.79 -11.32 -5.77
CA TYR A 81 -0.58 -11.48 -6.28
C TYR A 81 -0.78 -12.73 -7.13
N ARG A 82 0.28 -13.23 -7.81
CA ARG A 82 0.22 -14.52 -8.52
C ARG A 82 0.05 -15.70 -7.55
N ILE A 83 0.65 -15.60 -6.37
CA ILE A 83 0.56 -16.61 -5.32
C ILE A 83 -0.76 -16.49 -4.57
N LEU A 84 -1.25 -15.26 -4.33
CA LEU A 84 -2.60 -15.00 -3.80
C LEU A 84 -3.67 -15.65 -4.70
N ALA A 85 -3.58 -15.45 -6.01
CA ALA A 85 -4.50 -16.06 -6.98
C ALA A 85 -4.51 -17.60 -6.95
N LYS A 86 -3.48 -18.22 -6.37
CA LYS A 86 -3.41 -19.68 -6.14
C LYS A 86 -3.92 -20.10 -4.76
N ASN A 87 -4.51 -19.18 -4.00
CA ASN A 87 -5.04 -19.41 -2.65
C ASN A 87 -4.00 -19.96 -1.65
N VAL A 88 -2.73 -19.54 -1.78
CA VAL A 88 -1.67 -19.93 -0.81
C VAL A 88 -1.81 -19.11 0.48
N PHE A 89 -2.36 -17.91 0.40
CA PHE A 89 -2.75 -17.05 1.50
C PHE A 89 -3.99 -16.24 1.10
N ASP A 90 -4.69 -15.67 2.09
CA ASP A 90 -5.99 -15.00 1.86
C ASP A 90 -5.84 -13.51 1.55
N ILE A 91 -4.82 -12.86 2.09
CA ILE A 91 -4.60 -11.42 1.94
C ILE A 91 -3.12 -11.17 1.67
N GLY A 92 -2.83 -10.40 0.63
CA GLY A 92 -1.47 -10.05 0.25
C GLY A 92 -1.26 -8.55 0.09
N ALA A 93 -0.10 -8.04 0.52
CA ALA A 93 0.32 -6.67 0.31
C ALA A 93 1.69 -6.64 -0.37
N THR A 94 1.81 -5.84 -1.42
CA THR A 94 3.09 -5.55 -2.09
C THR A 94 3.04 -4.17 -2.73
N VAL A 95 4.16 -3.71 -3.27
CA VAL A 95 4.24 -2.46 -4.01
C VAL A 95 3.54 -2.64 -5.36
N ALA A 96 2.62 -1.74 -5.68
CA ALA A 96 1.76 -1.87 -6.86
C ALA A 96 2.58 -1.95 -8.17
N ASP A 97 3.59 -1.10 -8.34
CA ASP A 97 4.43 -1.05 -9.53
C ASP A 97 5.25 -2.34 -9.79
N TYR A 98 5.46 -3.17 -8.79
CA TYR A 98 6.09 -4.49 -8.99
C TYR A 98 5.23 -5.45 -9.81
N THR A 99 3.95 -5.18 -9.93
CA THR A 99 2.98 -6.03 -10.61
C THR A 99 2.58 -5.52 -12.00
N VAL A 100 3.23 -4.49 -12.50
CA VAL A 100 2.96 -3.88 -13.82
C VAL A 100 2.93 -4.90 -14.97
N ALA A 101 3.83 -5.87 -14.95
CA ALA A 101 3.83 -6.92 -15.98
C ALA A 101 2.55 -7.75 -16.02
N ASP A 102 1.87 -7.89 -14.88
CA ASP A 102 0.63 -8.67 -14.76
C ASP A 102 -0.62 -7.78 -14.77
N ALA A 103 -0.51 -6.55 -14.28
CA ALA A 103 -1.60 -5.59 -14.15
C ALA A 103 -1.09 -4.17 -14.45
N PRO A 104 -0.91 -3.79 -15.73
CA PRO A 104 -0.34 -2.49 -16.10
C PRO A 104 -1.15 -1.30 -15.60
N GLU A 105 -2.41 -1.50 -15.26
CA GLU A 105 -3.26 -0.46 -14.70
C GLU A 105 -2.72 0.11 -13.37
N VAL A 106 -1.87 -0.63 -12.66
CA VAL A 106 -1.29 -0.13 -11.38
C VAL A 106 -0.40 1.10 -11.55
N GLU A 107 0.18 1.32 -12.74
CA GLU A 107 0.99 2.51 -13.02
C GLU A 107 0.20 3.83 -12.91
N GLY A 108 -1.12 3.79 -13.06
CA GLY A 108 -1.96 4.97 -12.84
C GLY A 108 -1.95 5.50 -11.40
N LEU A 109 -1.49 4.72 -10.44
CA LEU A 109 -1.29 5.17 -9.04
C LEU A 109 0.06 5.87 -8.82
N ASP A 110 1.04 5.62 -9.66
CA ASP A 110 2.45 5.97 -9.43
C ASP A 110 3.00 6.90 -10.52
N ILE A 111 2.18 7.85 -10.96
CA ILE A 111 2.60 8.86 -11.93
C ILE A 111 3.47 9.90 -11.19
N PRO A 112 4.76 10.02 -11.54
CA PRO A 112 5.66 10.97 -10.90
C PRO A 112 5.10 12.38 -10.89
N MET A 113 5.25 13.10 -9.78
CA MET A 113 4.83 14.49 -9.56
C MET A 113 3.31 14.74 -9.51
N LEU A 114 2.46 13.73 -9.71
CA LEU A 114 1.01 13.89 -9.67
C LEU A 114 0.51 14.15 -8.24
N ALA A 115 1.03 13.44 -7.25
CA ALA A 115 0.54 13.48 -5.87
C ALA A 115 1.69 13.83 -4.91
N GLN A 116 1.97 15.12 -4.75
CA GLN A 116 3.09 15.63 -3.96
C GLN A 116 2.79 15.79 -2.45
N ASP A 117 1.55 15.56 -2.04
CA ASP A 117 1.14 15.64 -0.64
C ASP A 117 0.19 14.49 -0.26
N PRO A 118 0.12 14.12 1.03
CA PRO A 118 -0.69 12.97 1.49
C PRO A 118 -2.19 13.08 1.18
N LYS A 119 -2.74 14.30 1.13
CA LYS A 119 -4.16 14.52 0.83
C LYS A 119 -4.44 14.21 -0.64
N THR A 120 -3.61 14.72 -1.53
CA THR A 120 -3.70 14.44 -2.97
C THR A 120 -3.46 12.95 -3.24
N ALA A 121 -2.44 12.33 -2.64
CA ALA A 121 -2.16 10.91 -2.78
C ALA A 121 -3.36 10.05 -2.34
N LYS A 122 -4.00 10.38 -1.21
CA LYS A 122 -5.23 9.71 -0.78
C LYS A 122 -6.38 9.90 -1.76
N ALA A 123 -6.57 11.11 -2.29
CA ALA A 123 -7.63 11.39 -3.26
C ALA A 123 -7.43 10.60 -4.56
N VAL A 124 -6.21 10.54 -5.09
CA VAL A 124 -5.84 9.73 -6.26
C VAL A 124 -6.12 8.25 -5.99
N ALA A 125 -5.62 7.71 -4.87
CA ALA A 125 -5.81 6.31 -4.50
C ALA A 125 -7.30 5.93 -4.42
N MET A 126 -8.12 6.78 -3.79
CA MET A 126 -9.56 6.56 -3.66
C MET A 126 -10.29 6.65 -5.00
N ALA A 127 -9.94 7.61 -5.84
CA ALA A 127 -10.54 7.77 -7.17
C ALA A 127 -10.17 6.62 -8.11
N TYR A 128 -8.95 6.11 -8.00
CA TYR A 128 -8.42 5.07 -8.87
C TYR A 128 -8.76 3.65 -8.42
N LYS A 129 -9.12 3.46 -7.14
CA LYS A 129 -9.44 2.14 -6.56
C LYS A 129 -10.43 1.31 -7.38
N PRO A 130 -11.53 1.85 -7.97
CA PRO A 130 -12.44 1.07 -8.80
C PRO A 130 -11.77 0.43 -10.03
N VAL A 131 -10.81 1.13 -10.66
CA VAL A 131 -10.03 0.59 -11.79
C VAL A 131 -9.19 -0.59 -11.34
N LEU A 132 -8.57 -0.48 -10.16
CA LEU A 132 -7.81 -1.57 -9.57
C LEU A 132 -8.70 -2.74 -9.17
N ASP A 133 -9.86 -2.49 -8.56
CA ASP A 133 -10.82 -3.54 -8.19
C ASP A 133 -11.23 -4.36 -9.42
N GLU A 134 -11.49 -3.70 -10.55
CA GLU A 134 -11.84 -4.38 -11.81
C GLU A 134 -10.66 -5.19 -12.36
N SER A 135 -9.47 -4.60 -12.42
CA SER A 135 -8.25 -5.26 -12.91
C SER A 135 -7.88 -6.47 -12.05
N PHE A 136 -7.83 -6.29 -10.74
CA PHE A 136 -7.44 -7.35 -9.80
C PHE A 136 -8.49 -8.47 -9.73
N GLY A 137 -9.78 -8.15 -9.83
CA GLY A 137 -10.84 -9.14 -9.94
C GLY A 137 -10.69 -10.03 -11.17
N LYS A 138 -10.35 -9.43 -12.32
CA LYS A 138 -10.18 -10.18 -13.57
C LYS A 138 -8.89 -11.00 -13.62
N ARG A 139 -7.80 -10.48 -13.05
CA ARG A 139 -6.45 -11.06 -13.22
C ARG A 139 -6.06 -12.02 -12.10
N PHE A 140 -6.49 -11.73 -10.87
CA PHE A 140 -6.05 -12.45 -9.68
C PHE A 140 -7.20 -13.05 -8.87
N ASP A 141 -8.45 -12.91 -9.31
CA ASP A 141 -9.65 -13.26 -8.54
C ASP A 141 -9.61 -12.62 -7.14
N ALA A 142 -9.17 -11.38 -7.06
CA ALA A 142 -8.91 -10.68 -5.82
C ALA A 142 -9.62 -9.32 -5.77
N LYS A 143 -9.80 -8.81 -4.55
CA LYS A 143 -10.37 -7.49 -4.29
C LYS A 143 -9.34 -6.61 -3.60
N VAL A 144 -9.21 -5.35 -4.05
CA VAL A 144 -8.34 -4.37 -3.42
C VAL A 144 -9.01 -3.84 -2.14
N LEU A 145 -8.45 -4.18 -0.99
CA LEU A 145 -8.97 -3.73 0.30
C LEU A 145 -8.57 -2.28 0.58
N ALA A 146 -7.31 -1.94 0.34
CA ALA A 146 -6.77 -0.60 0.55
C ALA A 146 -5.62 -0.31 -0.41
N VAL A 147 -5.38 0.98 -0.66
CA VAL A 147 -4.18 1.51 -1.30
C VAL A 147 -3.50 2.43 -0.29
N VAL A 148 -2.24 2.15 0.01
CA VAL A 148 -1.45 2.90 0.99
C VAL A 148 -0.33 3.64 0.27
N PRO A 149 -0.37 4.98 0.20
CA PRO A 149 0.71 5.75 -0.42
C PRO A 149 2.01 5.64 0.37
N TYR A 150 3.12 5.44 -0.33
CA TYR A 150 4.44 5.62 0.25
C TYR A 150 4.81 7.11 0.34
N PRO A 151 5.74 7.50 1.22
CA PRO A 151 6.27 8.86 1.25
C PRO A 151 6.94 9.23 -0.08
N ALA A 152 7.06 10.56 -0.33
CA ALA A 152 7.77 11.08 -1.49
C ALA A 152 9.16 10.43 -1.63
N GLN A 153 9.54 10.12 -2.88
CA GLN A 153 10.78 9.45 -3.16
C GLN A 153 11.97 10.40 -3.03
N MET A 154 13.09 9.85 -2.57
CA MET A 154 14.36 10.52 -2.42
C MET A 154 15.43 9.75 -3.21
N LEU A 155 16.42 10.44 -3.74
CA LEU A 155 17.57 9.81 -4.38
C LEU A 155 18.69 9.60 -3.35
N PHE A 156 18.99 8.34 -3.06
CA PHE A 156 20.22 7.93 -2.37
C PHE A 156 21.30 7.71 -3.42
N CYS A 157 22.42 8.42 -3.33
CA CYS A 157 23.44 8.44 -4.40
C CYS A 157 24.88 8.40 -3.87
N ASN A 158 25.78 7.79 -4.63
CA ASN A 158 27.23 7.76 -4.37
C ASN A 158 27.99 8.89 -5.05
N LYS A 159 27.29 9.75 -5.81
CA LYS A 159 27.84 10.94 -6.48
C LYS A 159 27.28 12.21 -5.85
N ASP A 160 28.00 13.30 -5.99
CA ASP A 160 27.50 14.60 -5.56
C ASP A 160 26.38 15.06 -6.48
N ILE A 161 25.19 15.28 -5.91
CA ILE A 161 23.98 15.72 -6.61
C ILE A 161 23.50 17.02 -5.98
N LYS A 162 23.41 18.07 -6.79
CA LYS A 162 22.88 19.40 -6.41
C LYS A 162 21.58 19.73 -7.14
N GLY A 163 21.30 19.04 -8.23
CA GLY A 163 20.11 19.22 -9.03
C GLY A 163 19.80 18.01 -9.89
N LEU A 164 18.60 17.98 -10.48
CA LEU A 164 18.14 16.88 -11.33
C LEU A 164 19.07 16.65 -12.55
N ALA A 165 19.68 17.70 -13.06
CA ALA A 165 20.62 17.60 -14.20
C ALA A 165 21.87 16.77 -13.89
N ASP A 166 22.25 16.65 -12.62
CA ASP A 166 23.45 15.94 -12.20
C ASP A 166 23.30 14.40 -12.26
N ILE A 167 22.07 13.90 -12.45
CA ILE A 167 21.85 12.46 -12.62
C ILE A 167 22.10 11.98 -14.06
N LYS A 168 22.39 12.89 -14.99
CA LYS A 168 22.63 12.53 -16.38
C LYS A 168 23.78 11.53 -16.53
N GLY A 169 23.50 10.41 -17.18
CA GLY A 169 24.46 9.33 -17.39
C GLY A 169 24.74 8.47 -16.17
N LEU A 170 24.12 8.75 -15.02
CA LEU A 170 24.23 7.89 -13.85
C LEU A 170 23.29 6.70 -13.95
N LYS A 171 23.74 5.55 -13.46
CA LYS A 171 22.90 4.37 -13.25
C LYS A 171 22.06 4.55 -12.01
N VAL A 172 20.76 4.81 -12.19
CA VAL A 172 19.83 5.05 -11.09
C VAL A 172 18.75 3.99 -11.05
N ARG A 173 18.62 3.31 -9.92
CA ARG A 173 17.58 2.33 -9.71
C ARG A 173 16.23 2.99 -9.43
N SER A 174 15.20 2.48 -10.10
CA SER A 174 13.78 2.68 -9.79
C SER A 174 13.12 1.41 -9.26
N SER A 175 11.92 1.55 -8.67
CA SER A 175 11.06 0.43 -8.26
C SER A 175 10.27 -0.16 -9.45
N GLY A 176 9.81 0.68 -10.35
CA GLY A 176 8.91 0.30 -11.46
C GLY A 176 9.07 1.15 -12.70
N GLY A 177 8.12 0.98 -13.64
CA GLY A 177 8.17 1.55 -14.98
C GLY A 177 8.08 3.07 -15.02
N SER A 178 7.05 3.66 -14.43
CA SER A 178 6.83 5.12 -14.45
C SER A 178 7.98 5.91 -13.83
N ALA A 179 8.52 5.42 -12.71
CA ALA A 179 9.72 6.00 -12.10
C ALA A 179 10.96 5.84 -12.98
N ALA A 180 11.10 4.71 -13.68
CA ALA A 180 12.21 4.50 -14.63
C ALA A 180 12.12 5.47 -15.81
N GLU A 181 10.94 5.67 -16.38
CA GLU A 181 10.71 6.62 -17.48
C GLU A 181 11.03 8.06 -17.06
N PHE A 182 10.61 8.46 -15.86
CA PHE A 182 10.95 9.77 -15.31
C PHE A 182 12.47 9.96 -15.21
N LEU A 183 13.19 8.99 -14.64
CA LEU A 183 14.63 9.05 -14.49
C LEU A 183 15.33 9.07 -15.86
N ALA A 184 14.86 8.28 -16.82
CA ALA A 184 15.38 8.27 -18.19
C ALA A 184 15.14 9.60 -18.90
N ALA A 185 13.96 10.21 -18.74
CA ALA A 185 13.67 11.55 -19.26
C ALA A 185 14.56 12.63 -18.67
N ALA A 186 15.00 12.46 -17.41
CA ALA A 186 15.99 13.32 -16.77
C ALA A 186 17.44 13.01 -17.17
N GLY A 187 17.66 12.01 -18.05
CA GLY A 187 18.95 11.66 -18.62
C GLY A 187 19.73 10.59 -17.88
N ALA A 188 19.16 9.95 -16.86
CA ALA A 188 19.79 8.84 -16.18
C ALA A 188 19.69 7.53 -16.98
N GLU A 189 20.60 6.59 -16.73
CA GLU A 189 20.44 5.17 -17.10
C GLU A 189 19.57 4.49 -16.03
N ALA A 190 18.26 4.41 -16.30
CA ALA A 190 17.32 3.84 -15.35
C ALA A 190 17.40 2.31 -15.31
N VAL A 191 17.46 1.75 -14.10
CA VAL A 191 17.55 0.30 -13.86
C VAL A 191 16.44 -0.12 -12.90
N THR A 192 15.59 -1.05 -13.28
CA THR A 192 14.59 -1.63 -12.38
C THR A 192 15.21 -2.79 -11.59
N MET A 193 15.06 -2.75 -10.27
CA MET A 193 15.67 -3.72 -9.36
C MET A 193 14.83 -3.86 -8.10
N ALA A 194 14.77 -5.07 -7.53
CA ALA A 194 14.08 -5.31 -6.27
C ALA A 194 14.71 -4.51 -5.11
N PHE A 195 13.88 -4.03 -4.19
CA PHE A 195 14.30 -3.16 -3.08
C PHE A 195 15.41 -3.78 -2.22
N SER A 196 15.33 -5.06 -1.94
CA SER A 196 16.32 -5.80 -1.13
C SER A 196 17.70 -5.94 -1.77
N GLU A 197 17.79 -5.77 -3.09
CA GLU A 197 19.06 -5.90 -3.83
C GLU A 197 19.87 -4.60 -3.85
N VAL A 198 19.22 -3.47 -3.57
CA VAL A 198 19.78 -2.13 -3.72
C VAL A 198 20.98 -1.87 -2.83
N PRO A 199 20.99 -2.17 -1.49
CA PRO A 199 22.16 -1.88 -0.66
C PRO A 199 23.43 -2.53 -1.20
N GLY A 200 23.33 -3.82 -1.59
CA GLY A 200 24.47 -4.51 -2.18
C GLY A 200 24.91 -3.96 -3.55
N ALA A 201 23.96 -3.50 -4.37
CA ALA A 201 24.26 -2.90 -5.67
C ALA A 201 24.96 -1.52 -5.52
N LEU A 202 24.48 -0.67 -4.59
CA LEU A 202 25.14 0.62 -4.25
C LEU A 202 26.55 0.39 -3.69
N GLN A 203 26.69 -0.55 -2.76
CA GLN A 203 27.99 -0.86 -2.13
C GLN A 203 29.04 -1.33 -3.14
N ARG A 204 28.62 -2.16 -4.10
CA ARG A 204 29.52 -2.67 -5.16
C ARG A 204 29.68 -1.72 -6.34
N GLY A 205 29.00 -0.58 -6.37
CA GLY A 205 29.03 0.36 -7.49
C GLY A 205 28.39 -0.18 -8.78
N VAL A 206 27.47 -1.14 -8.67
CA VAL A 206 26.67 -1.64 -9.81
C VAL A 206 25.68 -0.58 -10.28
N ILE A 207 25.19 0.22 -9.34
CA ILE A 207 24.38 1.42 -9.57
C ILE A 207 25.02 2.61 -8.84
N ASP A 208 24.85 3.81 -9.38
CA ASP A 208 25.34 5.06 -8.78
C ASP A 208 24.37 5.63 -7.75
N GLY A 209 23.08 5.37 -7.93
CA GLY A 209 22.02 5.85 -7.05
C GLY A 209 20.75 4.99 -7.12
N ALA A 210 19.83 5.24 -6.20
CA ALA A 210 18.55 4.57 -6.16
C ALA A 210 17.49 5.46 -5.52
N VAL A 211 16.25 5.40 -6.02
CA VAL A 211 15.11 6.14 -5.46
C VAL A 211 14.26 5.26 -4.55
N THR A 212 13.90 5.82 -3.40
CA THR A 212 12.93 5.27 -2.44
C THR A 212 12.52 6.36 -1.44
N GLY A 213 11.46 6.10 -0.65
CA GLY A 213 11.10 6.97 0.46
C GLY A 213 12.22 7.06 1.51
N SER A 214 12.45 8.25 2.09
CA SER A 214 13.51 8.49 3.06
C SER A 214 13.51 7.51 4.23
N LEU A 215 12.33 7.24 4.81
CA LEU A 215 12.17 6.32 5.93
C LEU A 215 12.46 4.86 5.53
N SER A 216 12.03 4.44 4.34
CA SER A 216 12.29 3.10 3.82
C SER A 216 13.78 2.88 3.57
N GLY A 217 14.44 3.83 2.92
CA GLY A 217 15.88 3.77 2.68
C GLY A 217 16.68 3.77 3.99
N TYR A 218 16.30 4.60 4.96
CA TYR A 218 16.94 4.61 6.27
C TYR A 218 16.78 3.26 7.00
N SER A 219 15.54 2.74 7.09
CA SER A 219 15.27 1.47 7.77
C SER A 219 15.97 0.26 7.15
N SER A 220 16.36 0.36 5.88
CA SER A 220 17.01 -0.72 5.12
C SER A 220 18.50 -0.47 4.89
N GLY A 221 19.10 0.48 5.61
CA GLY A 221 20.55 0.73 5.59
C GLY A 221 21.09 1.39 4.32
N TRP A 222 20.23 1.99 3.47
CA TRP A 222 20.70 2.63 2.23
C TRP A 222 21.61 3.83 2.51
N HIS A 223 21.41 4.52 3.64
CA HIS A 223 22.24 5.62 4.10
C HIS A 223 23.67 5.20 4.49
N GLU A 224 23.89 3.93 4.81
CA GLU A 224 25.20 3.40 5.14
C GLU A 224 26.08 3.15 3.90
N VAL A 225 25.43 3.02 2.74
CA VAL A 225 26.06 2.68 1.44
C VAL A 225 25.89 3.78 0.40
N SER A 226 25.40 4.95 0.78
CA SER A 226 25.27 6.15 -0.07
C SER A 226 25.90 7.37 0.61
N LYS A 227 26.32 8.36 -0.18
CA LYS A 227 26.98 9.59 0.29
C LYS A 227 26.05 10.78 0.38
N VAL A 228 25.04 10.81 -0.48
CA VAL A 228 24.12 11.93 -0.66
C VAL A 228 22.69 11.43 -0.61
N LEU A 229 21.84 12.19 0.07
CA LEU A 229 20.37 12.07 0.00
C LEU A 229 19.85 13.34 -0.67
N TYR A 230 19.32 13.21 -1.88
CA TYR A 230 18.76 14.33 -2.63
C TYR A 230 17.23 14.21 -2.69
N PRO A 231 16.48 15.26 -2.25
CA PRO A 231 15.03 15.25 -2.34
C PRO A 231 14.60 15.34 -3.81
N MET A 232 13.94 14.31 -4.28
CA MET A 232 13.31 14.29 -5.60
C MET A 232 11.80 14.37 -5.43
N PRO A 233 11.11 15.31 -6.04
CA PRO A 233 9.66 15.41 -5.96
C PRO A 233 9.00 14.38 -6.91
N MET A 234 9.06 13.11 -6.52
CA MET A 234 8.45 12.01 -7.28
C MET A 234 7.33 11.37 -6.47
#